data_8d4ff9126bbff84273f00934e14c7b85
#
_entry.id   8d4ff9126bbff84273f00934e14c7b85
#
_cell.length_a   1.000
_cell.length_b   1.000
_cell.length_c   1.000
_cell.angle_alpha   90.00
_cell.angle_beta   90.00
_cell.angle_gamma   90.00
#
_symmetry.space_group_name_H-M   'P 1'
#
loop_
_entity.id
_entity.type
_entity.pdbx_description
1 polymer ?
#
loop_
_entity_poly.entity_id
_entity_poly.type
_entity_poly.pdbx_seq_one_letter_code
_entity_poly.pdbx_strand_id
1 'polypeptide(L)'
;VALDVIRAIKREGSLPVLRDHAAQLLAQTEAATEFKAALSASMDKAAALALRAAEEGGDRLARAAASGLYHCFTATAMAWEASCTRSAERMRWAQLVLLHRVLPRDPLAAGDLPEGWTR
;
A
#
# COMPACT_ATOMS: atom_id res chain seq x y z
N VAL A 1 -1.58 17.76 7.56
CA VAL A 1 -0.90 17.03 6.48
C VAL A 1 -1.85 16.09 5.76
N ALA A 2 -2.61 15.25 6.49
CA ALA A 2 -3.55 14.31 5.85
C ALA A 2 -4.61 15.03 5.00
N LEU A 3 -5.16 16.14 5.48
CA LEU A 3 -6.13 16.92 4.72
C LEU A 3 -5.51 17.54 3.46
N ASP A 4 -4.24 17.91 3.50
CA ASP A 4 -3.55 18.47 2.34
C ASP A 4 -3.38 17.42 1.24
N VAL A 5 -3.08 16.18 1.61
CA VAL A 5 -3.01 15.05 0.67
C VAL A 5 -4.37 14.83 -0.01
N ILE A 6 -5.44 14.82 0.78
CA ILE A 6 -6.79 14.60 0.25
C ILE A 6 -7.24 15.77 -0.63
N ARG A 7 -6.93 17.00 -0.24
CA ARG A 7 -7.21 18.18 -1.07
C ARG A 7 -6.47 18.13 -2.40
N ALA A 8 -5.21 17.70 -2.40
CA ALA A 8 -4.42 17.54 -3.61
C ALA A 8 -5.04 16.48 -4.53
N ILE A 9 -5.47 15.35 -3.98
CA ILE A 9 -6.15 14.30 -4.74
C ILE A 9 -7.43 14.85 -5.39
N LYS A 10 -8.23 15.57 -4.64
CA LYS A 10 -9.49 16.15 -5.13
C LYS A 10 -9.27 17.21 -6.20
N ARG A 11 -8.30 18.11 -5.98
CA ARG A 11 -8.04 19.26 -6.86
C ARG A 11 -7.29 18.88 -8.12
N GLU A 12 -6.29 18.03 -7.99
CA GLU A 12 -5.34 17.74 -9.06
C GLU A 12 -5.63 16.44 -9.82
N GLY A 13 -6.55 15.62 -9.32
CA GLY A 13 -6.86 14.33 -9.94
C GLY A 13 -5.66 13.40 -9.97
N SER A 14 -4.78 13.46 -8.98
CA SER A 14 -3.52 12.73 -8.96
C SER A 14 -3.67 11.25 -8.63
N LEU A 15 -4.79 10.84 -8.06
CA LEU A 15 -4.98 9.46 -7.60
C LEU A 15 -4.89 8.42 -8.73
N PRO A 16 -5.53 8.60 -9.91
CA PRO A 16 -5.36 7.65 -11.01
C PRO A 16 -3.91 7.50 -11.45
N VAL A 17 -3.16 8.61 -11.51
CA VAL A 17 -1.74 8.61 -11.87
C VAL A 17 -0.92 7.81 -10.86
N LEU A 18 -1.17 8.02 -9.57
CA LEU A 18 -0.51 7.30 -8.50
C LEU A 18 -0.80 5.80 -8.56
N ARG A 19 -2.07 5.43 -8.77
CA ARG A 19 -2.48 4.03 -8.90
C ARG A 19 -1.83 3.36 -10.10
N ASP A 20 -1.80 4.02 -11.25
CA ASP A 20 -1.19 3.49 -12.45
C ASP A 20 0.31 3.27 -12.26
N HIS A 21 0.99 4.21 -11.61
CA HIS A 21 2.41 4.06 -11.31
C HIS A 21 2.67 2.89 -10.37
N ALA A 22 1.88 2.75 -9.32
CA ALA A 22 1.98 1.63 -8.39
C ALA A 22 1.75 0.29 -9.10
N ALA A 23 0.75 0.23 -9.98
CA ALA A 23 0.46 -0.98 -10.76
C ALA A 23 1.62 -1.34 -11.68
N GLN A 24 2.25 -0.36 -12.32
CA GLN A 24 3.42 -0.59 -13.18
C GLN A 24 4.61 -1.13 -12.38
N LEU A 25 4.90 -0.55 -11.22
CA LEU A 25 5.96 -1.04 -10.34
C LEU A 25 5.68 -2.47 -9.90
N LEU A 26 4.46 -2.75 -9.51
CA LEU A 26 4.06 -4.08 -9.05
C LEU A 26 4.13 -5.12 -10.17
N ALA A 27 3.75 -4.74 -11.38
CA ALA A 27 3.84 -5.63 -12.55
C ALA A 27 5.29 -6.02 -12.86
N GLN A 28 6.25 -5.16 -12.56
CA GLN A 28 7.68 -5.40 -12.76
C GLN A 28 8.33 -6.11 -11.58
N THR A 29 7.61 -6.32 -10.48
CA THR A 29 8.15 -6.88 -9.26
C THR A 29 8.06 -8.39 -9.28
N GLU A 30 9.19 -9.07 -9.08
CA GLU A 30 9.24 -10.52 -8.86
C GLU A 30 9.06 -10.79 -7.37
N ALA A 31 7.90 -11.28 -7.00
CA ALA A 31 7.56 -11.61 -5.62
C ALA A 31 6.45 -12.66 -5.60
N ALA A 32 6.21 -13.23 -4.42
CA ALA A 32 5.15 -14.22 -4.25
C ALA A 32 3.80 -13.67 -4.74
N THR A 33 3.09 -14.46 -5.52
CA THR A 33 1.82 -14.06 -6.12
C THR A 33 0.80 -13.61 -5.08
N GLU A 34 0.73 -14.32 -3.96
CA GLU A 34 -0.21 -13.98 -2.88
C GLU A 34 0.13 -12.64 -2.22
N PHE A 35 1.42 -12.35 -2.05
CA PHE A 35 1.83 -11.03 -1.54
C PHE A 35 1.48 -9.92 -2.52
N LYS A 36 1.76 -10.09 -3.80
CA LYS A 36 1.42 -9.11 -4.83
C LYS A 36 -0.09 -8.86 -4.89
N ALA A 37 -0.89 -9.91 -4.77
CA ALA A 37 -2.35 -9.79 -4.76
C ALA A 37 -2.83 -9.02 -3.52
N ALA A 38 -2.27 -9.30 -2.35
CA ALA A 38 -2.60 -8.58 -1.11
C ALA A 38 -2.24 -7.10 -1.21
N LEU A 39 -1.08 -6.79 -1.79
CA LEU A 39 -0.61 -5.42 -1.96
C LEU A 39 -1.51 -4.64 -2.93
N SER A 40 -1.87 -5.27 -4.05
CA SER A 40 -2.78 -4.67 -5.04
C SER A 40 -4.17 -4.41 -4.44
N ALA A 41 -4.72 -5.38 -3.72
CA ALA A 41 -6.03 -5.23 -3.05
C ALA A 41 -5.98 -4.13 -1.99
N SER A 42 -4.90 -4.01 -1.25
CA SER A 42 -4.72 -2.97 -0.23
C SER A 42 -4.62 -1.58 -0.87
N MET A 43 -3.93 -1.46 -1.99
CA MET A 43 -3.86 -0.20 -2.74
C MET A 43 -5.25 0.21 -3.23
N ASP A 44 -6.04 -0.73 -3.74
CA ASP A 44 -7.41 -0.44 -4.18
C ASP A 44 -8.29 0.05 -3.03
N LYS A 45 -8.18 -0.58 -1.86
CA LYS A 45 -8.90 -0.14 -0.65
C LYS A 45 -8.46 1.26 -0.20
N ALA A 46 -7.16 1.52 -0.20
CA ALA A 46 -6.63 2.83 0.17
C ALA A 46 -7.11 3.92 -0.79
N ALA A 47 -7.12 3.63 -2.09
CA ALA A 47 -7.63 4.54 -3.10
C ALA A 47 -9.13 4.80 -2.94
N ALA A 48 -9.93 3.78 -2.69
CA ALA A 48 -11.36 3.93 -2.44
C ALA A 48 -11.62 4.78 -1.20
N LEU A 49 -10.85 4.57 -0.13
CA LEU A 49 -10.96 5.35 1.10
C LEU A 49 -10.57 6.81 0.84
N ALA A 50 -9.56 7.06 0.03
CA ALA A 50 -9.14 8.41 -0.33
C ALA A 50 -10.22 9.15 -1.12
N LEU A 51 -10.92 8.49 -2.03
CA LEU A 51 -12.04 9.07 -2.75
C LEU A 51 -13.19 9.41 -1.81
N ARG A 52 -13.49 8.56 -0.84
CA ARG A 52 -14.50 8.85 0.18
C ARG A 52 -14.09 10.00 1.07
N ALA A 53 -12.81 10.10 1.43
CA ALA A 53 -12.30 11.20 2.24
C ALA A 53 -12.39 12.55 1.51
N ALA A 54 -12.32 12.54 0.19
CA ALA A 54 -12.42 13.73 -0.66
C ALA A 54 -13.87 14.20 -0.86
N GLU A 55 -14.85 13.37 -0.53
CA GLU A 55 -16.26 13.75 -0.60
C GLU A 55 -16.63 14.70 0.53
N GLU A 56 -17.75 15.42 0.37
CA GLU A 56 -18.26 16.28 1.42
C GLU A 56 -18.54 15.49 2.70
N GLY A 57 -18.03 15.98 3.82
CA GLY A 57 -18.16 15.28 5.10
C GLY A 57 -17.18 14.13 5.30
N GLY A 58 -16.25 13.92 4.37
CA GLY A 58 -15.28 12.82 4.43
C GLY A 58 -14.01 13.10 5.23
N ASP A 59 -13.86 14.30 5.79
CA ASP A 59 -12.62 14.74 6.46
C ASP A 59 -12.16 13.80 7.58
N ARG A 60 -13.08 13.16 8.28
CA ARG A 60 -12.77 12.19 9.34
C ARG A 60 -11.97 10.98 8.84
N LEU A 61 -12.03 10.72 7.53
CA LEU A 61 -11.34 9.59 6.91
C LEU A 61 -9.94 9.96 6.37
N ALA A 62 -9.60 11.25 6.37
CA ALA A 62 -8.40 11.76 5.71
C ALA A 62 -7.12 11.14 6.24
N ARG A 63 -6.99 10.99 7.56
CA ARG A 63 -5.78 10.43 8.17
C ARG A 63 -5.59 8.96 7.78
N ALA A 64 -6.64 8.16 7.88
CA ALA A 64 -6.58 6.75 7.50
C ALA A 64 -6.28 6.58 6.01
N ALA A 65 -6.91 7.39 5.16
CA ALA A 65 -6.69 7.36 3.72
C ALA A 65 -5.25 7.73 3.35
N ALA A 66 -4.73 8.82 3.91
CA ALA A 66 -3.36 9.27 3.65
C ALA A 66 -2.34 8.24 4.15
N SER A 67 -2.55 7.69 5.34
CA SER A 67 -1.69 6.63 5.89
C SER A 67 -1.72 5.38 5.02
N GLY A 68 -2.91 4.96 4.59
CA GLY A 68 -3.07 3.80 3.72
C GLY A 68 -2.35 3.97 2.39
N LEU A 69 -2.52 5.11 1.73
CA LEU A 69 -1.82 5.41 0.48
C LEU A 69 -0.31 5.42 0.67
N TYR A 70 0.17 6.08 1.73
CA TYR A 70 1.59 6.15 2.04
C TYR A 70 2.20 4.77 2.23
N HIS A 71 1.61 3.95 3.08
CA HIS A 71 2.18 2.63 3.38
C HIS A 71 2.04 1.64 2.22
N CYS A 72 0.93 1.66 1.50
CA CYS A 72 0.77 0.81 0.31
C CYS A 72 1.76 1.18 -0.78
N PHE A 73 1.94 2.47 -1.05
CA PHE A 73 2.90 2.91 -2.05
C PHE A 73 4.34 2.62 -1.62
N THR A 74 4.65 2.86 -0.35
CA THR A 74 5.97 2.56 0.22
C THR A 74 6.28 1.07 0.11
N ALA A 75 5.35 0.19 0.49
CA ALA A 75 5.54 -1.26 0.37
C ALA A 75 5.75 -1.68 -1.09
N THR A 76 5.00 -1.07 -2.02
CA THR A 76 5.15 -1.34 -3.46
C THR A 76 6.54 -0.94 -3.95
N ALA A 77 6.98 0.27 -3.62
CA ALA A 77 8.31 0.76 -4.02
C ALA A 77 9.43 -0.08 -3.42
N MET A 78 9.30 -0.46 -2.15
CA MET A 78 10.28 -1.32 -1.47
C MET A 78 10.34 -2.71 -2.11
N ALA A 79 9.19 -3.29 -2.44
CA ALA A 79 9.13 -4.60 -3.10
C ALA A 79 9.76 -4.56 -4.49
N TRP A 80 9.47 -3.50 -5.25
CA TRP A 80 10.09 -3.29 -6.56
C TRP A 80 11.61 -3.17 -6.45
N GLU A 81 12.09 -2.34 -5.53
CA GLU A 81 13.54 -2.19 -5.29
C GLU A 81 14.18 -3.51 -4.87
N ALA A 82 13.53 -4.24 -3.96
CA ALA A 82 14.00 -5.55 -3.52
C ALA A 82 14.11 -6.54 -4.67
N SER A 83 13.15 -6.52 -5.58
CA SER A 83 13.16 -7.34 -6.79
C SER A 83 14.32 -6.97 -7.70
N CYS A 84 14.54 -5.68 -7.95
CA CYS A 84 15.63 -5.18 -8.79
C CYS A 84 17.00 -5.53 -8.24
N THR A 85 17.15 -5.46 -6.91
CA THR A 85 18.42 -5.74 -6.22
C THR A 85 18.57 -7.21 -5.82
N ARG A 86 17.55 -8.02 -6.06
CA ARG A 86 17.50 -9.44 -5.68
C ARG A 86 17.77 -9.65 -4.19
N SER A 87 17.23 -8.78 -3.35
CA SER A 87 17.41 -8.83 -1.91
C SER A 87 16.21 -9.47 -1.22
N ALA A 88 16.36 -10.69 -0.73
CA ALA A 88 15.33 -11.36 0.05
C ALA A 88 15.02 -10.61 1.34
N GLU A 89 16.03 -10.03 1.98
CA GLU A 89 15.86 -9.25 3.21
C GLU A 89 15.00 -8.01 2.98
N ARG A 90 15.28 -7.25 1.91
CA ARG A 90 14.49 -6.07 1.56
C ARG A 90 13.06 -6.44 1.18
N MET A 91 12.88 -7.57 0.50
CA MET A 91 11.54 -8.06 0.19
C MET A 91 10.78 -8.37 1.48
N ARG A 92 11.42 -9.01 2.44
CA ARG A 92 10.82 -9.26 3.75
C ARG A 92 10.39 -7.95 4.43
N TRP A 93 11.21 -6.92 4.37
CA TRP A 93 10.84 -5.62 4.94
C TRP A 93 9.62 -5.01 4.26
N ALA A 94 9.51 -5.10 2.94
CA ALA A 94 8.34 -4.64 2.21
C ALA A 94 7.08 -5.38 2.68
N GLN A 95 7.17 -6.69 2.84
CA GLN A 95 6.08 -7.54 3.31
C GLN A 95 5.68 -7.18 4.75
N LEU A 96 6.65 -6.89 5.62
CA LEU A 96 6.38 -6.47 6.99
C LEU A 96 5.67 -5.11 7.06
N VAL A 97 5.99 -4.19 6.17
CA VAL A 97 5.28 -2.91 6.07
C VAL A 97 3.79 -3.16 5.79
N LEU A 98 3.49 -3.98 4.80
CA LEU A 98 2.11 -4.30 4.47
C LEU A 98 1.39 -4.98 5.63
N LEU A 99 2.03 -5.97 6.23
CA LEU A 99 1.45 -6.75 7.32
C LEU A 99 1.17 -5.91 8.56
N HIS A 100 2.11 -5.05 8.95
CA HIS A 100 2.02 -4.34 10.22
C HIS A 100 1.39 -2.94 10.12
N ARG A 101 1.39 -2.33 8.95
CA ARG A 101 0.93 -0.96 8.78
C ARG A 101 -0.40 -0.84 8.03
N VAL A 102 -0.80 -1.87 7.30
CA VAL A 102 -1.98 -1.81 6.43
C VAL A 102 -2.99 -2.90 6.77
N LEU A 103 -2.56 -4.14 6.82
CA LEU A 103 -3.47 -5.27 7.01
C LEU A 103 -3.95 -5.38 8.45
N PRO A 104 -5.24 -5.76 8.66
CA PRO A 104 -5.72 -6.07 9.99
C PRO A 104 -5.05 -7.35 10.49
N ARG A 105 -4.59 -7.32 11.74
CA ARG A 105 -4.03 -8.49 12.39
C ARG A 105 -4.20 -8.38 13.90
N ASP A 106 -4.19 -9.52 14.55
CA ASP A 106 -4.13 -9.57 16.02
C ASP A 106 -2.72 -9.12 16.46
N PRO A 107 -2.62 -8.01 17.21
CA PRO A 107 -1.31 -7.52 17.65
C PRO A 107 -0.59 -8.47 18.62
N LEU A 108 -1.32 -9.42 19.20
CA LEU A 108 -0.76 -10.42 20.12
C LEU A 108 -0.46 -11.75 19.42
N ALA A 109 -0.77 -11.87 18.13
CA ALA A 109 -0.43 -13.08 17.39
C ALA A 109 1.09 -13.21 17.29
N ALA A 110 1.59 -14.33 17.77
CA ALA A 110 2.97 -14.72 17.52
C ALA A 110 3.02 -15.24 16.08
N GLY A 111 3.90 -14.72 15.28
CA GLY A 111 4.01 -15.29 13.96
C GLY A 111 4.68 -14.40 12.97
N ASP A 112 5.20 -15.07 11.99
CA ASP A 112 5.86 -14.49 10.86
C ASP A 112 4.88 -14.09 9.77
N LEU A 113 5.41 -13.85 8.59
CA LEU A 113 4.65 -13.55 7.39
C LEU A 113 3.70 -14.71 7.04
N PRO A 114 2.60 -14.41 6.39
CA PRO A 114 1.73 -15.46 5.84
C PRO A 114 2.51 -16.45 4.98
N GLU A 115 2.15 -17.72 5.08
CA GLU A 115 2.89 -18.80 4.43
C GLU A 115 3.07 -18.57 2.92
N GLY A 116 2.04 -18.12 2.25
CA GLY A 116 2.08 -17.89 0.79
C GLY A 116 2.99 -16.75 0.34
N TRP A 117 3.51 -15.94 1.27
CA TRP A 117 4.33 -14.77 0.92
C TRP A 117 5.82 -15.10 0.79
N THR A 118 6.23 -16.25 1.27
CA THR A 118 7.65 -16.65 1.29
C THR A 118 8.06 -17.49 0.09
N ARG A 119 7.17 -17.74 -0.84
CA ARG A 119 7.41 -18.58 -2.02
C ARG A 119 7.74 -17.78 -3.27
#